data_138e136a98be8e6117dffcc6d16fd5a3
#
_entry.id   138e136a98be8e6117dffcc6d16fd5a3
#
_cell.length_a   1.000
_cell.length_b   1.000
_cell.length_c   1.000
_cell.angle_alpha   90.00
_cell.angle_beta   90.00
_cell.angle_gamma   90.00
#
_symmetry.space_group_name_H-M   'P 1'
#
loop_
_entity.id
_entity.type
_entity.pdbx_description
1 polymer ?
#
loop_
_entity_poly.entity_id
_entity_poly.type
_entity_poly.pdbx_seq_one_letter_code
_entity_poly.pdbx_strand_id
1 'polypeptide(L)'
;MNQTMNSRSVERQLVTNLSASSLVKSDFAGVTAYKGQFKRSALSGSDFSGADLTGSSFKSSDVRDARFDGAKLTDCNLSTLDLANASFNQSILVRTNFSKSRLAGANFLDVKLTDVSLTMTDLRNTVFENCMFDGVDFTNSDLTGLALDGQTFIGVKFDRAGLNGVSFKGAILKNVSFQGSLLSKKYYRAIKTICFDGATMDKLTYAALKGLEADLSKVTVI
;
A
#
# COMPACT_ATOMS: atom_id res chain seq x y z
N MET A 1 -55.50 -17.54 -17.24
CA MET A 1 -54.65 -17.00 -16.19
C MET A 1 -53.26 -17.61 -16.33
N ASN A 2 -52.34 -16.91 -17.04
CA ASN A 2 -50.98 -17.36 -17.24
C ASN A 2 -50.10 -16.80 -16.11
N GLN A 3 -49.61 -17.67 -15.24
CA GLN A 3 -48.54 -17.32 -14.30
C GLN A 3 -47.21 -17.46 -15.04
N THR A 4 -46.64 -16.33 -15.41
CA THR A 4 -45.24 -16.23 -15.85
C THR A 4 -44.39 -16.39 -14.61
N MET A 5 -43.78 -17.58 -14.44
CA MET A 5 -42.71 -17.80 -13.49
C MET A 5 -41.48 -17.01 -13.91
N ASN A 6 -41.19 -15.97 -13.13
CA ASN A 6 -39.98 -15.16 -13.28
C ASN A 6 -38.79 -15.98 -12.72
N SER A 7 -38.15 -16.77 -13.56
CA SER A 7 -36.91 -17.46 -13.20
C SER A 7 -35.78 -16.45 -13.13
N ARG A 8 -35.58 -15.81 -11.96
CA ARG A 8 -34.30 -15.17 -11.64
C ARG A 8 -33.27 -16.30 -11.55
N SER A 9 -32.55 -16.51 -12.63
CA SER A 9 -31.29 -17.27 -12.60
C SER A 9 -30.34 -16.57 -11.63
N VAL A 10 -30.21 -17.11 -10.43
CA VAL A 10 -29.11 -16.76 -9.54
C VAL A 10 -27.87 -17.34 -10.20
N GLU A 11 -27.16 -16.54 -10.99
CA GLU A 11 -25.81 -16.89 -11.42
C GLU A 11 -24.98 -17.16 -10.16
N ARG A 12 -24.75 -18.43 -9.86
CA ARG A 12 -23.77 -18.83 -8.86
C ARG A 12 -22.41 -18.47 -9.44
N GLN A 13 -21.91 -17.30 -9.06
CA GLN A 13 -20.56 -16.88 -9.40
C GLN A 13 -19.60 -17.91 -8.77
N LEU A 14 -18.95 -18.71 -9.60
CA LEU A 14 -17.94 -19.67 -9.16
C LEU A 14 -16.77 -18.87 -8.60
N VAL A 15 -16.56 -18.97 -7.29
CA VAL A 15 -15.41 -18.36 -6.63
C VAL A 15 -14.18 -19.22 -6.92
N THR A 16 -13.18 -18.64 -7.58
CA THR A 16 -11.89 -19.31 -7.78
C THR A 16 -11.26 -19.63 -6.43
N ASN A 17 -11.02 -20.91 -6.15
CA ASN A 17 -10.36 -21.35 -4.93
C ASN A 17 -9.10 -22.14 -5.28
N LEU A 18 -7.95 -21.49 -5.11
CA LEU A 18 -6.62 -22.04 -5.32
C LEU A 18 -5.82 -22.02 -4.01
N SER A 19 -6.49 -22.12 -2.87
CA SER A 19 -5.84 -22.13 -1.56
C SER A 19 -4.98 -23.39 -1.36
N ALA A 20 -3.86 -23.23 -0.67
CA ALA A 20 -2.88 -24.28 -0.38
C ALA A 20 -2.33 -24.98 -1.65
N SER A 21 -2.25 -24.23 -2.76
CA SER A 21 -1.76 -24.73 -4.04
C SER A 21 -0.31 -24.33 -4.29
N SER A 22 0.42 -25.14 -5.07
CA SER A 22 1.75 -24.81 -5.59
C SER A 22 1.59 -24.27 -7.02
N LEU A 23 1.72 -22.97 -7.17
CA LEU A 23 1.44 -22.22 -8.40
C LEU A 23 2.62 -21.28 -8.73
N VAL A 24 3.84 -21.72 -8.40
CA VAL A 24 5.07 -20.95 -8.67
C VAL A 24 5.20 -20.69 -10.17
N LYS A 25 5.48 -19.42 -10.54
CA LYS A 25 5.62 -18.95 -11.93
C LYS A 25 4.42 -19.27 -12.82
N SER A 26 3.22 -19.37 -12.24
CA SER A 26 1.99 -19.57 -13.02
C SER A 26 1.55 -18.28 -13.69
N ASP A 27 0.93 -18.42 -14.86
CA ASP A 27 0.37 -17.31 -15.63
C ASP A 27 -1.11 -17.12 -15.27
N PHE A 28 -1.44 -15.98 -14.67
CA PHE A 28 -2.78 -15.48 -14.36
C PHE A 28 -3.02 -14.12 -14.98
N ALA A 29 -2.24 -13.74 -16.02
CA ALA A 29 -2.39 -12.44 -16.65
C ALA A 29 -3.80 -12.27 -17.26
N GLY A 30 -4.44 -11.14 -16.99
CA GLY A 30 -5.76 -10.80 -17.48
C GLY A 30 -6.92 -11.66 -16.95
N VAL A 31 -6.68 -12.59 -16.01
CA VAL A 31 -7.78 -13.41 -15.46
C VAL A 31 -8.75 -12.58 -14.63
N THR A 32 -10.02 -12.99 -14.61
CA THR A 32 -11.02 -12.49 -13.68
C THR A 32 -11.23 -13.49 -12.55
N ALA A 33 -10.73 -13.17 -11.35
CA ALA A 33 -10.86 -14.01 -10.16
C ALA A 33 -11.50 -13.21 -9.01
N TYR A 34 -12.73 -12.73 -9.25
CA TYR A 34 -13.49 -11.96 -8.26
C TYR A 34 -13.70 -12.77 -6.97
N LYS A 35 -13.29 -12.19 -5.81
CA LYS A 35 -13.28 -12.86 -4.51
C LYS A 35 -12.49 -14.18 -4.48
N GLY A 36 -11.49 -14.32 -5.35
CA GLY A 36 -10.63 -15.50 -5.44
C GLY A 36 -9.92 -15.81 -4.12
N GLN A 37 -9.72 -17.09 -3.84
CA GLN A 37 -9.02 -17.56 -2.65
C GLN A 37 -7.68 -18.17 -3.06
N PHE A 38 -6.59 -17.50 -2.71
CA PHE A 38 -5.20 -17.92 -2.98
C PHE A 38 -4.41 -18.11 -1.66
N LYS A 39 -5.13 -18.34 -0.56
CA LYS A 39 -4.55 -18.38 0.78
C LYS A 39 -3.56 -19.52 0.97
N ARG A 40 -2.44 -19.28 1.65
CA ARG A 40 -1.41 -20.28 1.97
C ARG A 40 -0.85 -20.99 0.74
N SER A 41 -0.76 -20.29 -0.39
CA SER A 41 -0.29 -20.85 -1.66
C SER A 41 1.13 -20.37 -1.98
N ALA A 42 1.88 -21.18 -2.71
CA ALA A 42 3.16 -20.79 -3.28
C ALA A 42 2.92 -20.18 -4.65
N LEU A 43 3.09 -18.88 -4.78
CA LEU A 43 2.79 -18.05 -5.97
C LEU A 43 4.01 -17.22 -6.38
N SER A 44 5.20 -17.57 -5.89
CA SER A 44 6.40 -16.78 -6.20
C SER A 44 6.66 -16.73 -7.71
N GLY A 45 6.94 -15.53 -8.21
CA GLY A 45 7.17 -15.27 -9.64
C GLY A 45 5.95 -15.44 -10.54
N SER A 46 4.73 -15.57 -9.98
CA SER A 46 3.50 -15.68 -10.80
C SER A 46 3.12 -14.34 -11.39
N ASP A 47 2.51 -14.37 -12.58
CA ASP A 47 2.05 -13.19 -13.30
C ASP A 47 0.54 -12.98 -13.14
N PHE A 48 0.14 -11.90 -12.48
CA PHE A 48 -1.24 -11.42 -12.34
C PHE A 48 -1.45 -10.09 -13.06
N SER A 49 -0.61 -9.76 -14.05
CA SER A 49 -0.69 -8.49 -14.75
C SER A 49 -2.06 -8.32 -15.42
N GLY A 50 -2.69 -7.16 -15.21
CA GLY A 50 -4.01 -6.84 -15.74
C GLY A 50 -5.17 -7.67 -15.21
N ALA A 51 -4.96 -8.55 -14.21
CA ALA A 51 -6.02 -9.38 -13.64
C ALA A 51 -7.04 -8.57 -12.82
N ASP A 52 -8.33 -8.91 -12.89
CA ASP A 52 -9.33 -8.43 -11.92
C ASP A 52 -9.40 -9.38 -10.73
N LEU A 53 -8.77 -8.98 -9.63
CA LEU A 53 -8.66 -9.72 -8.38
C LEU A 53 -9.54 -9.10 -7.29
N THR A 54 -10.52 -8.27 -7.64
CA THR A 54 -11.36 -7.55 -6.68
C THR A 54 -11.92 -8.47 -5.60
N GLY A 55 -11.70 -8.11 -4.33
CA GLY A 55 -12.15 -8.86 -3.14
C GLY A 55 -11.39 -10.16 -2.87
N SER A 56 -10.32 -10.44 -3.61
CA SER A 56 -9.55 -11.68 -3.47
C SER A 56 -8.66 -11.69 -2.23
N SER A 57 -8.29 -12.88 -1.77
CA SER A 57 -7.45 -13.08 -0.59
C SER A 57 -6.25 -13.96 -0.90
N PHE A 58 -5.06 -13.38 -0.65
CA PHE A 58 -3.76 -14.04 -0.75
C PHE A 58 -3.13 -14.31 0.63
N LYS A 59 -3.87 -14.13 1.70
CA LYS A 59 -3.35 -14.15 3.07
C LYS A 59 -2.43 -15.34 3.34
N SER A 60 -1.24 -15.06 3.89
CA SER A 60 -0.23 -16.06 4.28
C SER A 60 0.33 -16.87 3.09
N SER A 61 0.37 -16.29 1.88
CA SER A 61 0.97 -16.90 0.70
C SER A 61 2.38 -16.34 0.45
N ASP A 62 3.18 -17.07 -0.30
CA ASP A 62 4.45 -16.59 -0.84
C ASP A 62 4.19 -16.03 -2.24
N VAL A 63 4.30 -14.71 -2.38
CA VAL A 63 4.10 -13.98 -3.65
C VAL A 63 5.31 -13.13 -4.00
N ARG A 64 6.51 -13.55 -3.55
CA ARG A 64 7.76 -12.90 -3.91
C ARG A 64 7.93 -12.90 -5.42
N ASP A 65 8.51 -11.82 -5.94
CA ASP A 65 8.77 -11.62 -7.37
C ASP A 65 7.50 -11.73 -8.25
N ALA A 66 6.28 -11.73 -7.66
CA ALA A 66 5.04 -11.78 -8.42
C ALA A 66 4.74 -10.42 -9.08
N ARG A 67 4.05 -10.46 -10.22
CA ARG A 67 3.67 -9.28 -10.97
C ARG A 67 2.17 -9.02 -10.83
N PHE A 68 1.82 -7.82 -10.39
CA PHE A 68 0.45 -7.30 -10.31
C PHE A 68 0.30 -6.01 -11.14
N ASP A 69 1.11 -5.86 -12.18
CA ASP A 69 1.13 -4.65 -13.01
C ASP A 69 -0.23 -4.46 -13.70
N GLY A 70 -0.84 -3.29 -13.56
CA GLY A 70 -2.18 -3.01 -14.09
C GLY A 70 -3.31 -3.83 -13.46
N ALA A 71 -3.03 -4.66 -12.46
CA ALA A 71 -4.06 -5.47 -11.80
C ALA A 71 -5.04 -4.63 -10.99
N LYS A 72 -6.29 -5.06 -10.92
CA LYS A 72 -7.31 -4.47 -10.06
C LYS A 72 -7.37 -5.22 -8.73
N LEU A 73 -6.90 -4.57 -7.67
CA LEU A 73 -6.75 -5.14 -6.33
C LEU A 73 -7.71 -4.48 -5.31
N THR A 74 -8.83 -3.94 -5.77
CA THR A 74 -9.84 -3.32 -4.91
C THR A 74 -10.35 -4.33 -3.87
N ASP A 75 -10.40 -3.92 -2.59
CA ASP A 75 -10.84 -4.74 -1.45
C ASP A 75 -10.05 -6.05 -1.27
N CYS A 76 -8.84 -6.16 -1.83
CA CYS A 76 -8.01 -7.35 -1.71
C CYS A 76 -7.34 -7.47 -0.35
N ASN A 77 -7.21 -8.72 0.12
CA ASN A 77 -6.45 -9.03 1.32
C ASN A 77 -5.09 -9.62 0.95
N LEU A 78 -4.06 -8.77 1.02
CA LEU A 78 -2.64 -9.09 0.83
C LEU A 78 -1.86 -9.04 2.15
N SER A 79 -2.54 -9.26 3.28
CA SER A 79 -1.93 -9.20 4.61
C SER A 79 -1.11 -10.43 4.95
N THR A 80 -0.06 -10.24 5.75
CA THR A 80 0.84 -11.32 6.22
C THR A 80 1.51 -12.07 5.08
N LEU A 81 1.95 -11.36 4.03
CA LEU A 81 2.62 -11.91 2.86
C LEU A 81 4.10 -11.57 2.83
N ASP A 82 4.89 -12.40 2.17
CA ASP A 82 6.17 -12.01 1.61
C ASP A 82 5.93 -11.56 0.15
N LEU A 83 6.04 -10.26 -0.07
CA LEU A 83 5.89 -9.55 -1.34
C LEU A 83 7.21 -8.94 -1.80
N ALA A 84 8.34 -9.47 -1.32
CA ALA A 84 9.65 -8.96 -1.70
C ALA A 84 9.80 -8.97 -3.23
N ASN A 85 10.26 -7.84 -3.78
CA ASN A 85 10.43 -7.58 -5.22
C ASN A 85 9.16 -7.72 -6.08
N ALA A 86 7.96 -7.78 -5.49
CA ALA A 86 6.73 -7.81 -6.27
C ALA A 86 6.51 -6.46 -7.01
N SER A 87 5.90 -6.52 -8.19
CA SER A 87 5.58 -5.33 -8.98
C SER A 87 4.09 -5.03 -8.94
N PHE A 88 3.76 -3.74 -8.71
CA PHE A 88 2.40 -3.20 -8.67
C PHE A 88 2.21 -1.99 -9.60
N ASN A 89 3.05 -1.86 -10.63
CA ASN A 89 3.03 -0.70 -11.51
C ASN A 89 1.64 -0.53 -12.15
N GLN A 90 1.10 0.70 -12.12
CA GLN A 90 -0.19 1.05 -12.71
C GLN A 90 -1.38 0.23 -12.16
N SER A 91 -1.22 -0.45 -11.04
CA SER A 91 -2.29 -1.23 -10.41
C SER A 91 -3.34 -0.33 -9.75
N ILE A 92 -4.55 -0.84 -9.58
CA ILE A 92 -5.66 -0.15 -8.90
C ILE A 92 -5.73 -0.64 -7.47
N LEU A 93 -5.25 0.18 -6.53
CA LEU A 93 -5.19 -0.11 -5.10
C LEU A 93 -6.23 0.74 -4.36
N VAL A 94 -7.40 0.17 -4.10
CA VAL A 94 -8.47 0.81 -3.34
C VAL A 94 -8.89 -0.10 -2.18
N ARG A 95 -8.78 0.36 -0.95
CA ARG A 95 -9.04 -0.41 0.28
C ARG A 95 -8.31 -1.75 0.32
N THR A 96 -7.13 -1.81 -0.31
CA THR A 96 -6.27 -2.99 -0.33
C THR A 96 -5.53 -3.10 1.01
N ASN A 97 -5.48 -4.30 1.57
CA ASN A 97 -4.85 -4.54 2.86
C ASN A 97 -3.51 -5.27 2.71
N PHE A 98 -2.40 -4.58 2.97
CA PHE A 98 -1.02 -5.11 3.04
C PHE A 98 -0.50 -5.26 4.47
N SER A 99 -1.34 -5.16 5.48
CA SER A 99 -0.89 -5.14 6.88
C SER A 99 -0.01 -6.32 7.24
N LYS A 100 1.09 -6.08 7.97
CA LYS A 100 2.05 -7.10 8.42
C LYS A 100 2.74 -7.86 7.29
N SER A 101 2.81 -7.28 6.10
CA SER A 101 3.51 -7.86 4.95
C SER A 101 4.92 -7.29 4.83
N ARG A 102 5.76 -7.97 4.07
CA ARG A 102 7.09 -7.51 3.70
C ARG A 102 7.07 -7.09 2.23
N LEU A 103 7.32 -5.81 1.97
CA LEU A 103 7.34 -5.19 0.65
C LEU A 103 8.77 -4.75 0.25
N ALA A 104 9.79 -5.28 0.91
CA ALA A 104 11.17 -4.89 0.64
C ALA A 104 11.54 -5.11 -0.84
N GLY A 105 11.92 -4.03 -1.53
CA GLY A 105 12.23 -4.07 -2.97
C GLY A 105 11.02 -4.15 -3.89
N ALA A 106 9.79 -4.11 -3.36
CA ALA A 106 8.59 -4.01 -4.20
C ALA A 106 8.54 -2.66 -4.94
N ASN A 107 7.91 -2.65 -6.12
CA ASN A 107 7.87 -1.49 -7.00
C ASN A 107 6.43 -1.02 -7.25
N PHE A 108 6.22 0.30 -7.13
CA PHE A 108 4.96 1.00 -7.36
C PHE A 108 5.24 2.22 -8.25
N LEU A 109 5.00 2.09 -9.54
CA LEU A 109 5.13 3.17 -10.53
C LEU A 109 3.75 3.58 -11.02
N ASP A 110 3.46 4.89 -11.03
CA ASP A 110 2.19 5.46 -11.52
C ASP A 110 0.95 4.88 -10.77
N VAL A 111 1.02 4.76 -9.46
CA VAL A 111 -0.05 4.15 -8.64
C VAL A 111 -0.76 5.20 -7.79
N LYS A 112 -2.11 5.18 -7.83
CA LYS A 112 -2.91 5.84 -6.82
C LYS A 112 -3.34 4.83 -5.76
N LEU A 113 -2.87 5.03 -4.51
CA LEU A 113 -3.26 4.25 -3.34
C LEU A 113 -4.40 5.00 -2.63
N THR A 114 -5.60 4.41 -2.59
CA THR A 114 -6.77 5.00 -1.92
C THR A 114 -7.23 4.11 -0.77
N ASP A 115 -7.25 4.64 0.46
CA ASP A 115 -7.66 3.93 1.68
C ASP A 115 -6.90 2.60 1.90
N VAL A 116 -5.63 2.55 1.49
CA VAL A 116 -4.78 1.35 1.58
C VAL A 116 -4.21 1.21 2.98
N SER A 117 -4.28 0.00 3.54
CA SER A 117 -3.62 -0.30 4.82
C SER A 117 -2.24 -0.91 4.59
N LEU A 118 -1.21 -0.20 5.06
CA LEU A 118 0.19 -0.63 5.09
C LEU A 118 0.69 -0.73 6.55
N THR A 119 -0.20 -1.01 7.50
CA THR A 119 0.15 -1.03 8.93
C THR A 119 1.10 -2.18 9.29
N MET A 120 2.12 -1.91 10.12
CA MET A 120 3.12 -2.90 10.54
C MET A 120 3.85 -3.58 9.37
N THR A 121 4.06 -2.86 8.26
CA THR A 121 4.66 -3.37 7.01
C THR A 121 6.13 -3.00 6.95
N ASP A 122 6.98 -3.91 6.48
CA ASP A 122 8.37 -3.61 6.13
C ASP A 122 8.42 -3.07 4.70
N LEU A 123 8.73 -1.77 4.59
CA LEU A 123 8.78 -1.02 3.33
C LEU A 123 10.21 -0.61 2.95
N ARG A 124 11.22 -1.11 3.65
CA ARG A 124 12.61 -0.75 3.35
C ARG A 124 12.96 -1.15 1.90
N ASN A 125 13.59 -0.23 1.18
CA ASN A 125 13.93 -0.38 -0.24
C ASN A 125 12.71 -0.55 -1.18
N THR A 126 11.48 -0.30 -0.71
CA THR A 126 10.31 -0.19 -1.59
C THR A 126 10.46 1.06 -2.46
N VAL A 127 10.12 0.95 -3.74
CA VAL A 127 10.17 2.07 -4.68
C VAL A 127 8.76 2.59 -4.91
N PHE A 128 8.54 3.90 -4.65
CA PHE A 128 7.33 4.62 -5.00
C PHE A 128 7.69 5.74 -5.97
N GLU A 129 7.18 5.67 -7.19
CA GLU A 129 7.44 6.65 -8.23
C GLU A 129 6.14 7.12 -8.87
N ASN A 130 5.93 8.44 -8.98
CA ASN A 130 4.70 9.07 -9.47
C ASN A 130 3.45 8.57 -8.74
N CYS A 131 3.53 8.38 -7.42
CA CYS A 131 2.44 7.84 -6.63
C CYS A 131 1.61 8.95 -5.95
N MET A 132 0.32 8.68 -5.75
CA MET A 132 -0.56 9.48 -4.90
C MET A 132 -1.08 8.61 -3.76
N PHE A 133 -0.93 9.10 -2.53
CA PHE A 133 -1.38 8.44 -1.31
C PHE A 133 -2.58 9.21 -0.74
N ASP A 134 -3.75 8.59 -0.77
CA ASP A 134 -5.01 9.16 -0.33
C ASP A 134 -5.63 8.27 0.75
N GLY A 135 -5.67 8.74 2.01
CA GLY A 135 -6.17 7.96 3.14
C GLY A 135 -5.32 6.76 3.56
N VAL A 136 -4.06 6.69 3.12
CA VAL A 136 -3.18 5.53 3.39
C VAL A 136 -2.71 5.51 4.84
N ASP A 137 -2.71 4.31 5.44
CA ASP A 137 -2.28 4.11 6.82
C ASP A 137 -0.94 3.34 6.89
N PHE A 138 0.15 4.05 7.25
CA PHE A 138 1.49 3.50 7.50
C PHE A 138 1.79 3.29 9.00
N THR A 139 0.78 3.25 9.85
CA THR A 139 0.97 3.14 11.30
C THR A 139 1.84 1.93 11.68
N ASN A 140 2.88 2.16 12.48
CA ASN A 140 3.88 1.17 12.93
C ASN A 140 4.69 0.50 11.79
N SER A 141 4.73 1.06 10.58
CA SER A 141 5.50 0.50 9.47
C SER A 141 6.95 1.01 9.45
N ASP A 142 7.84 0.27 8.82
CA ASP A 142 9.25 0.68 8.67
C ASP A 142 9.47 1.26 7.27
N LEU A 143 9.63 2.59 7.21
CA LEU A 143 9.94 3.35 6.00
C LEU A 143 11.39 3.87 6.01
N THR A 144 12.24 3.36 6.90
CA THR A 144 13.60 3.85 7.09
C THR A 144 14.34 3.97 5.75
N GLY A 145 14.86 5.18 5.47
CA GLY A 145 15.66 5.49 4.30
C GLY A 145 14.88 5.62 2.99
N LEU A 146 13.53 5.57 3.00
CA LEU A 146 12.76 5.73 1.76
C LEU A 146 12.87 7.15 1.18
N ALA A 147 12.97 7.22 -0.15
CA ALA A 147 12.76 8.43 -0.93
C ALA A 147 11.28 8.51 -1.35
N LEU A 148 10.56 9.49 -0.79
CA LEU A 148 9.16 9.77 -1.09
C LEU A 148 9.03 11.17 -1.73
N ASP A 149 10.08 11.54 -2.48
CA ASP A 149 10.24 12.88 -3.07
C ASP A 149 9.20 13.14 -4.16
N GLY A 150 8.64 14.34 -4.19
CA GLY A 150 7.66 14.77 -5.17
C GLY A 150 6.28 14.12 -5.08
N GLN A 151 6.08 13.18 -4.15
CA GLN A 151 4.81 12.46 -4.02
C GLN A 151 3.72 13.32 -3.36
N THR A 152 2.45 12.91 -3.51
CA THR A 152 1.31 13.58 -2.89
C THR A 152 0.69 12.70 -1.81
N PHE A 153 0.55 13.26 -0.60
CA PHE A 153 -0.02 12.63 0.59
C PHE A 153 -1.23 13.42 1.09
N ILE A 154 -2.41 12.79 1.09
CA ILE A 154 -3.67 13.40 1.56
C ILE A 154 -4.28 12.48 2.61
N GLY A 155 -4.52 12.98 3.84
CA GLY A 155 -5.13 12.18 4.92
C GLY A 155 -4.31 10.96 5.37
N VAL A 156 -3.00 10.98 5.14
CA VAL A 156 -2.10 9.85 5.39
C VAL A 156 -1.66 9.81 6.85
N LYS A 157 -1.49 8.59 7.40
CA LYS A 157 -1.00 8.37 8.76
C LYS A 157 0.39 7.74 8.74
N PHE A 158 1.39 8.47 9.30
CA PHE A 158 2.73 7.94 9.61
C PHE A 158 2.92 7.72 11.11
N ASP A 159 1.85 7.44 11.84
CA ASP A 159 1.86 7.33 13.29
C ASP A 159 2.74 6.16 13.76
N ARG A 160 3.69 6.43 14.63
CA ARG A 160 4.67 5.46 15.15
C ARG A 160 5.46 4.71 14.06
N ALA A 161 5.50 5.23 12.85
CA ALA A 161 6.28 4.64 11.76
C ALA A 161 7.79 4.84 11.97
N GLY A 162 8.61 3.95 11.43
CA GLY A 162 10.05 4.10 11.35
C GLY A 162 10.41 5.05 10.21
N LEU A 163 10.77 6.31 10.54
CA LEU A 163 10.96 7.40 9.58
C LEU A 163 12.42 7.89 9.52
N ASN A 164 13.36 7.14 10.06
CA ASN A 164 14.76 7.56 10.07
C ASN A 164 15.31 7.71 8.65
N GLY A 165 15.78 8.92 8.30
CA GLY A 165 16.36 9.22 7.00
C GLY A 165 15.40 9.20 5.81
N VAL A 166 14.08 9.30 6.05
CA VAL A 166 13.09 9.43 4.97
C VAL A 166 13.22 10.80 4.30
N SER A 167 13.04 10.85 2.98
CA SER A 167 12.99 12.09 2.22
C SER A 167 11.59 12.34 1.66
N PHE A 168 11.08 13.56 1.86
CA PHE A 168 9.85 14.13 1.29
C PHE A 168 10.16 15.38 0.48
N LYS A 169 11.31 15.46 -0.18
CA LYS A 169 11.67 16.63 -0.98
C LYS A 169 10.61 16.94 -2.02
N GLY A 170 10.16 18.20 -2.07
CA GLY A 170 9.15 18.64 -3.04
C GLY A 170 7.79 17.95 -2.92
N ALA A 171 7.56 17.15 -1.89
CA ALA A 171 6.29 16.43 -1.69
C ALA A 171 5.17 17.38 -1.26
N ILE A 172 3.92 16.98 -1.50
CA ILE A 172 2.72 17.66 -1.03
C ILE A 172 2.12 16.87 0.13
N LEU A 173 2.02 17.46 1.32
CA LEU A 173 1.47 16.84 2.52
C LEU A 173 0.25 17.64 3.00
N LYS A 174 -0.95 17.01 2.92
CA LYS A 174 -2.22 17.62 3.36
C LYS A 174 -2.93 16.72 4.34
N ASN A 175 -3.26 17.24 5.52
CA ASN A 175 -3.93 16.48 6.59
C ASN A 175 -3.18 15.19 6.94
N VAL A 176 -1.85 15.28 7.11
CA VAL A 176 -0.97 14.14 7.39
C VAL A 176 -0.66 14.07 8.87
N SER A 177 -0.74 12.85 9.44
CA SER A 177 -0.47 12.61 10.85
C SER A 177 0.91 11.98 11.07
N PHE A 178 1.64 12.51 12.09
CA PHE A 178 2.94 12.02 12.56
C PHE A 178 2.91 11.81 14.08
N GLN A 179 1.92 11.08 14.62
CA GLN A 179 1.82 10.86 16.06
C GLN A 179 2.81 9.80 16.54
N GLY A 180 3.63 10.17 17.51
CA GLY A 180 4.55 9.27 18.18
C GLY A 180 3.97 8.71 19.48
N SER A 181 4.65 7.72 20.08
CA SER A 181 4.44 7.40 21.48
C SER A 181 5.14 8.48 22.34
N LEU A 182 4.43 9.07 23.29
CA LEU A 182 4.93 10.12 24.19
C LEU A 182 6.25 9.76 24.90
N LEU A 183 6.58 8.48 24.99
CA LEU A 183 7.79 7.97 25.64
C LEU A 183 8.90 7.57 24.67
N SER A 184 8.69 7.65 23.36
CA SER A 184 9.65 7.18 22.37
C SER A 184 10.65 8.24 21.92
N LYS A 185 11.74 8.40 22.67
CA LYS A 185 12.87 9.26 22.25
C LYS A 185 13.41 8.87 20.86
N LYS A 186 13.34 7.59 20.49
CA LYS A 186 13.76 7.10 19.16
C LYS A 186 12.91 7.71 18.05
N TYR A 187 11.59 7.77 18.23
CA TYR A 187 10.66 8.36 17.25
C TYR A 187 10.97 9.85 17.02
N TYR A 188 11.11 10.63 18.09
CA TYR A 188 11.42 12.07 17.98
C TYR A 188 12.79 12.34 17.33
N ARG A 189 13.79 11.47 17.58
CA ARG A 189 15.07 11.59 16.89
C ARG A 189 14.93 11.29 15.40
N ALA A 190 14.14 10.31 15.01
CA ALA A 190 13.90 9.99 13.60
C ALA A 190 13.24 11.14 12.85
N ILE A 191 12.24 11.82 13.44
CA ILE A 191 11.58 12.99 12.84
C ILE A 191 12.61 14.07 12.44
N LYS A 192 13.64 14.32 13.27
CA LYS A 192 14.70 15.29 13.00
C LYS A 192 15.63 14.90 11.84
N THR A 193 15.57 13.64 11.38
CA THR A 193 16.37 13.15 10.24
C THR A 193 15.62 13.20 8.91
N ILE A 194 14.33 13.56 8.93
CA ILE A 194 13.51 13.64 7.73
C ILE A 194 13.88 14.88 6.93
N CYS A 195 14.01 14.72 5.61
CA CYS A 195 14.20 15.85 4.70
C CYS A 195 12.86 16.33 4.13
N PHE A 196 12.49 17.59 4.39
CA PHE A 196 11.29 18.24 3.85
C PHE A 196 11.63 19.39 2.89
N ASP A 197 12.82 19.42 2.30
CA ASP A 197 13.26 20.51 1.43
C ASP A 197 12.29 20.70 0.24
N GLY A 198 11.73 21.92 0.11
CA GLY A 198 10.79 22.25 -0.96
C GLY A 198 9.41 21.61 -0.85
N ALA A 199 9.12 20.89 0.24
CA ALA A 199 7.79 20.33 0.45
C ALA A 199 6.72 21.42 0.68
N THR A 200 5.48 21.12 0.30
CA THR A 200 4.30 21.96 0.55
C THR A 200 3.40 21.28 1.57
N MET A 201 2.96 22.01 2.60
CA MET A 201 2.14 21.45 3.69
C MET A 201 0.96 22.36 4.02
N ASP A 202 -0.17 21.76 4.46
CA ASP A 202 -1.21 22.52 5.11
C ASP A 202 -0.79 22.96 6.53
N LYS A 203 -1.53 23.92 7.08
CA LYS A 203 -1.24 24.51 8.39
C LYS A 203 -1.23 23.50 9.54
N LEU A 204 -2.09 22.47 9.48
CA LEU A 204 -2.21 21.47 10.56
C LEU A 204 -1.01 20.52 10.53
N THR A 205 -0.66 20.00 9.36
CA THR A 205 0.53 19.15 9.16
C THR A 205 1.81 19.90 9.57
N TYR A 206 1.96 21.18 9.14
CA TYR A 206 3.09 22.02 9.51
C TYR A 206 3.18 22.22 11.04
N ALA A 207 2.06 22.57 11.70
CA ALA A 207 2.05 22.80 13.15
C ALA A 207 2.41 21.54 13.93
N ALA A 208 1.92 20.37 13.50
CA ALA A 208 2.24 19.07 14.11
C ALA A 208 3.74 18.77 14.02
N LEU A 209 4.35 18.90 12.83
CA LEU A 209 5.78 18.64 12.61
C LEU A 209 6.67 19.66 13.33
N LYS A 210 6.26 20.94 13.39
CA LYS A 210 6.95 21.98 14.16
C LYS A 210 6.99 21.64 15.64
N GLY A 211 5.87 21.10 16.20
CA GLY A 211 5.82 20.62 17.58
C GLY A 211 6.72 19.41 17.86
N LEU A 212 7.11 18.67 16.82
CA LEU A 212 8.06 17.56 16.88
C LEU A 212 9.51 17.99 16.57
N GLU A 213 9.76 19.30 16.40
CA GLU A 213 11.07 19.90 16.09
C GLU A 213 11.69 19.39 14.78
N ALA A 214 10.85 19.10 13.75
CA ALA A 214 11.33 18.82 12.41
C ALA A 214 12.01 20.04 11.78
N ASP A 215 12.96 19.83 10.87
CA ASP A 215 13.51 20.93 10.06
C ASP A 215 12.51 21.29 8.95
N LEU A 216 11.87 22.44 9.09
CA LEU A 216 10.87 22.97 8.16
C LEU A 216 11.31 24.29 7.52
N SER A 217 12.62 24.59 7.53
CA SER A 217 13.18 25.86 7.07
C SER A 217 12.94 26.17 5.59
N LYS A 218 12.70 25.13 4.77
CA LYS A 218 12.48 25.25 3.32
C LYS A 218 11.08 24.75 2.88
N VAL A 219 10.12 24.71 3.80
CA VAL A 219 8.74 24.25 3.54
C VAL A 219 7.85 25.41 3.15
N THR A 220 6.96 25.19 2.18
CA THR A 220 5.88 26.13 1.84
C THR A 220 4.60 25.72 2.57
N VAL A 221 3.97 26.67 3.28
CA VAL A 221 2.70 26.45 4.00
C VAL A 221 1.55 27.04 3.19
N ILE A 222 0.47 26.24 3.01
CA ILE A 222 -0.72 26.64 2.26
C ILE A 222 -2.00 26.59 3.12
#